data_471a56c6d13d24197d7c8d16ff86c00c
#
_entry.id   471a56c6d13d24197d7c8d16ff86c00c
#
_cell.length_a   1.000
_cell.length_b   1.000
_cell.length_c   1.000
_cell.angle_alpha   90.00
_cell.angle_beta   90.00
_cell.angle_gamma   90.00
#
_symmetry.space_group_name_H-M   'P 1'
#
loop_
_entity.id
_entity.type
_entity.pdbx_description
1 polymer ?
#
loop_
_entity_poly.entity_id
_entity_poly.type
_entity_poly.pdbx_seq_one_letter_code
_entity_poly.pdbx_strand_id
1 'polypeptide(L)'
;VRTLASHLTGILALSLLAPVVLFVTSCSSETAQLSITLTSLFGASYTPGATDADFQAEVQNLGPGNASGVVVNAVMPSSFEFESTNLITSSGAANTTPQDALVGVSNPHWGVWSLSAPTMPNGKAAYANVTIDFGVTIDAQPNTYSLMAEVVDDTLSDTVQSRPLQVEVNEAPELGVTASVGPTTVHPNGQVTYRVTVTNKGTGIAPTVEVLVTLPPVLEYQSTIQPFAGNASEESLIQPVKGAYIVFYGGFELPPQTTLGPGTLTIQFIAQCIPAPSTGVYTVQVSVTDASRDHVEIDKVAPVSVFST
;
A
#
# COMPACT_ATOMS: atom_id res chain seq x y z
N VAL A 1 27.09 35.37 2.82
CA VAL A 1 26.87 34.70 1.54
C VAL A 1 27.32 33.26 1.71
N ARG A 2 26.41 32.35 2.05
CA ARG A 2 26.64 30.89 2.04
C ARG A 2 25.44 30.27 1.33
N THR A 3 25.71 29.73 0.16
CA THR A 3 24.82 28.95 -0.68
C THR A 3 24.55 27.60 -0.02
N LEU A 4 23.28 27.33 0.27
CA LEU A 4 22.79 25.97 0.59
C LEU A 4 22.56 25.24 -0.74
N ALA A 5 23.30 24.15 -0.94
CA ALA A 5 23.03 23.19 -2.00
C ALA A 5 22.06 22.14 -1.46
N SER A 6 20.85 22.13 -1.97
CA SER A 6 19.86 21.09 -1.73
C SER A 6 20.21 19.85 -2.56
N HIS A 7 20.55 18.75 -1.89
CA HIS A 7 20.65 17.44 -2.56
C HIS A 7 19.25 16.82 -2.70
N LEU A 8 18.68 16.98 -3.87
CA LEU A 8 17.55 16.20 -4.33
C LEU A 8 18.10 14.93 -4.95
N THR A 9 18.13 13.83 -4.21
CA THR A 9 18.49 12.51 -4.75
C THR A 9 17.21 11.81 -5.23
N GLY A 10 16.75 12.22 -6.40
CA GLY A 10 15.72 11.47 -7.13
C GLY A 10 16.35 10.23 -7.73
N ILE A 11 16.09 9.06 -7.19
CA ILE A 11 16.43 7.79 -7.83
C ILE A 11 15.41 7.54 -8.93
N LEU A 12 15.73 8.00 -10.14
CA LEU A 12 15.00 7.61 -11.34
C LEU A 12 15.52 6.24 -11.77
N ALA A 13 14.87 5.17 -11.32
CA ALA A 13 15.13 3.83 -11.83
C ALA A 13 14.51 3.73 -13.24
N LEU A 14 15.29 4.13 -14.25
CA LEU A 14 14.95 3.93 -15.64
C LEU A 14 15.28 2.47 -16.00
N SER A 15 14.30 1.57 -15.85
CA SER A 15 14.42 0.21 -16.35
C SER A 15 14.34 0.21 -17.88
N LEU A 16 15.49 0.25 -18.54
CA LEU A 16 15.59 0.03 -19.99
C LEU A 16 15.36 -1.46 -20.25
N LEU A 17 14.10 -1.85 -20.48
CA LEU A 17 13.76 -3.18 -21.01
C LEU A 17 14.05 -3.21 -22.51
N ALA A 18 15.24 -3.68 -22.88
CA ALA A 18 15.47 -4.08 -24.26
C ALA A 18 14.92 -5.49 -24.46
N PRO A 19 14.04 -5.73 -25.42
CA PRO A 19 13.57 -7.07 -25.72
C PRO A 19 14.71 -7.89 -26.30
N VAL A 20 15.10 -8.98 -25.63
CA VAL A 20 15.98 -9.98 -26.22
C VAL A 20 15.13 -10.88 -27.11
N VAL A 21 15.20 -10.65 -28.40
CA VAL A 21 14.60 -11.53 -29.41
C VAL A 21 15.51 -12.72 -29.63
N LEU A 22 15.09 -13.89 -29.18
CA LEU A 22 15.79 -15.15 -29.49
C LEU A 22 15.33 -15.62 -30.89
N PHE A 23 16.16 -15.43 -31.90
CA PHE A 23 15.88 -16.01 -33.21
C PHE A 23 16.23 -17.49 -33.20
N VAL A 24 15.22 -18.34 -33.26
CA VAL A 24 15.38 -19.75 -33.63
C VAL A 24 14.98 -19.87 -35.10
N THR A 25 15.96 -19.99 -35.99
CA THR A 25 15.72 -20.28 -37.41
C THR A 25 15.47 -21.77 -37.55
N SER A 26 14.22 -22.19 -37.69
CA SER A 26 13.88 -23.49 -38.27
C SER A 26 12.85 -23.34 -39.38
N CYS A 27 12.99 -24.16 -40.39
CA CYS A 27 12.36 -24.19 -41.69
C CYS A 27 10.81 -24.19 -41.63
N SER A 28 10.18 -23.24 -42.30
CA SER A 28 8.89 -23.21 -42.97
C SER A 28 7.72 -24.09 -42.43
N SER A 29 7.21 -23.76 -41.28
CA SER A 29 5.77 -23.74 -41.04
C SER A 29 5.47 -22.34 -40.48
N GLU A 30 4.35 -21.74 -40.94
CA GLU A 30 3.87 -20.48 -40.38
C GLU A 30 3.45 -20.75 -38.91
N THR A 31 4.41 -20.81 -37.98
CA THR A 31 4.17 -21.11 -36.59
C THR A 31 3.96 -19.84 -35.81
N ALA A 32 3.03 -19.87 -34.88
CA ALA A 32 2.89 -18.82 -33.87
C ALA A 32 4.18 -18.72 -33.04
N GLN A 33 4.53 -17.52 -32.62
CA GLN A 33 5.59 -17.25 -31.67
C GLN A 33 5.06 -16.32 -30.57
N LEU A 34 4.73 -16.88 -29.42
CA LEU A 34 4.19 -16.10 -28.32
C LEU A 34 5.30 -15.46 -27.50
N SER A 35 5.00 -14.28 -27.00
CA SER A 35 5.79 -13.55 -26.02
C SER A 35 4.88 -13.15 -24.89
N ILE A 36 5.36 -13.23 -23.64
CA ILE A 36 4.60 -12.80 -22.47
C ILE A 36 5.47 -11.93 -21.58
N THR A 37 4.88 -10.89 -21.00
CA THR A 37 5.48 -10.02 -19.99
C THR A 37 4.58 -9.92 -18.77
N LEU A 38 5.17 -9.75 -17.60
CA LEU A 38 4.48 -9.46 -16.34
C LEU A 38 5.09 -8.20 -15.73
N THR A 39 4.24 -7.24 -15.37
CA THR A 39 4.63 -5.98 -14.74
C THR A 39 3.73 -5.65 -13.57
N SER A 40 4.22 -4.86 -12.61
CA SER A 40 3.39 -4.24 -11.59
C SER A 40 2.95 -2.86 -12.07
N LEU A 41 1.67 -2.50 -11.86
CA LEU A 41 1.10 -1.23 -12.34
C LEU A 41 1.47 -0.05 -11.44
N PHE A 42 1.60 -0.26 -10.12
CA PHE A 42 1.84 0.81 -9.14
C PHE A 42 3.18 0.66 -8.38
N GLY A 43 4.07 -0.18 -8.90
CA GLY A 43 5.35 -0.50 -8.26
C GLY A 43 5.35 -1.90 -7.67
N ALA A 44 6.53 -2.41 -7.33
CA ALA A 44 6.71 -3.79 -6.88
C ALA A 44 7.13 -3.86 -5.40
N SER A 45 6.64 -2.93 -4.58
CA SER A 45 6.97 -2.84 -3.14
C SER A 45 5.67 -2.72 -2.34
N TYR A 46 5.41 -3.67 -1.48
CA TYR A 46 4.17 -3.81 -0.72
C TYR A 46 4.45 -4.09 0.76
N THR A 47 3.41 -4.10 1.58
CA THR A 47 3.48 -4.56 2.98
C THR A 47 2.58 -5.78 3.17
N PRO A 48 2.80 -6.62 4.19
CA PRO A 48 1.89 -7.71 4.51
C PRO A 48 0.45 -7.22 4.67
N GLY A 49 -0.50 -7.95 4.08
CA GLY A 49 -1.92 -7.59 4.08
C GLY A 49 -2.33 -6.57 3.02
N ALA A 50 -1.48 -6.22 2.07
CA ALA A 50 -1.87 -5.38 0.95
C ALA A 50 -2.93 -6.06 0.08
N THR A 51 -4.02 -5.34 -0.22
CA THR A 51 -5.17 -5.82 -1.02
C THR A 51 -5.30 -5.10 -2.37
N ASP A 52 -4.38 -4.21 -2.69
CA ASP A 52 -4.38 -3.34 -3.87
C ASP A 52 -3.14 -3.53 -4.75
N ALA A 53 -2.55 -4.72 -4.70
CA ALA A 53 -1.41 -5.05 -5.53
C ALA A 53 -1.86 -5.40 -6.95
N ASP A 54 -1.75 -4.44 -7.87
CA ASP A 54 -2.18 -4.59 -9.25
C ASP A 54 -1.03 -4.96 -10.19
N PHE A 55 -1.27 -5.99 -10.98
CA PHE A 55 -0.34 -6.52 -11.97
C PHE A 55 -0.95 -6.55 -13.37
N GLN A 56 -0.10 -6.54 -14.37
CA GLN A 56 -0.48 -6.65 -15.77
C GLN A 56 0.32 -7.74 -16.46
N ALA A 57 -0.38 -8.69 -17.06
CA ALA A 57 0.18 -9.66 -17.99
C ALA A 57 -0.16 -9.25 -19.42
N GLU A 58 0.85 -9.15 -20.29
CA GLU A 58 0.66 -8.88 -21.73
C GLU A 58 1.22 -10.03 -22.55
N VAL A 59 0.39 -10.60 -23.42
CA VAL A 59 0.75 -11.61 -24.39
C VAL A 59 0.69 -11.06 -25.79
N GLN A 60 1.69 -11.34 -26.61
CA GLN A 60 1.76 -10.95 -28.02
C GLN A 60 2.11 -12.15 -28.91
N ASN A 61 1.50 -12.23 -30.12
CA ASN A 61 1.94 -13.13 -31.12
C ASN A 61 2.91 -12.41 -32.10
N LEU A 62 4.18 -12.78 -32.03
CA LEU A 62 5.26 -12.22 -32.82
C LEU A 62 5.54 -13.08 -34.08
N GLY A 63 4.99 -14.28 -34.16
CA GLY A 63 5.25 -15.25 -35.23
C GLY A 63 4.35 -15.05 -36.47
N PRO A 64 4.75 -15.59 -37.60
CA PRO A 64 4.00 -15.46 -38.85
C PRO A 64 2.72 -16.32 -38.89
N GLY A 65 2.54 -17.25 -37.96
CA GLY A 65 1.33 -18.07 -37.83
C GLY A 65 0.34 -17.55 -36.81
N ASN A 66 -0.92 -18.00 -36.91
CA ASN A 66 -1.91 -17.72 -35.86
C ASN A 66 -1.67 -18.64 -34.68
N ALA A 67 -1.90 -18.11 -33.46
CA ALA A 67 -1.98 -18.90 -32.23
C ALA A 67 -3.45 -19.22 -31.92
N SER A 68 -3.74 -20.46 -31.51
CA SER A 68 -5.08 -20.89 -31.06
C SER A 68 -4.99 -21.57 -29.71
N GLY A 69 -6.08 -21.55 -28.95
CA GLY A 69 -6.09 -22.16 -27.60
C GLY A 69 -5.20 -21.45 -26.60
N VAL A 70 -4.96 -20.13 -26.76
CA VAL A 70 -4.04 -19.36 -25.91
C VAL A 70 -4.63 -19.19 -24.51
N VAL A 71 -3.92 -19.71 -23.52
CA VAL A 71 -4.23 -19.58 -22.08
C VAL A 71 -3.08 -18.86 -21.39
N VAL A 72 -3.42 -17.89 -20.56
CA VAL A 72 -2.47 -17.12 -19.73
C VAL A 72 -2.61 -17.54 -18.27
N ASN A 73 -1.51 -17.87 -17.63
CA ASN A 73 -1.45 -18.19 -16.20
C ASN A 73 -0.55 -17.18 -15.50
N ALA A 74 -0.94 -16.74 -14.31
CA ALA A 74 0.00 -16.13 -13.37
C ALA A 74 0.47 -17.19 -12.38
N VAL A 75 1.79 -17.24 -12.14
CA VAL A 75 2.42 -18.16 -11.19
C VAL A 75 2.96 -17.32 -10.03
N MET A 76 2.29 -17.42 -8.90
CA MET A 76 2.57 -16.62 -7.71
C MET A 76 2.90 -17.52 -6.52
N PRO A 77 3.64 -17.03 -5.51
CA PRO A 77 3.79 -17.71 -4.23
C PRO A 77 2.43 -17.95 -3.55
N SER A 78 2.30 -18.97 -2.71
CA SER A 78 1.04 -19.34 -2.04
C SER A 78 0.51 -18.27 -1.06
N SER A 79 1.33 -17.29 -0.72
CA SER A 79 0.95 -16.12 0.08
C SER A 79 0.46 -14.93 -0.75
N PHE A 80 0.31 -15.11 -2.06
CA PHE A 80 -0.26 -14.16 -3.00
C PHE A 80 -1.53 -14.79 -3.55
N GLU A 81 -2.67 -14.17 -3.28
CA GLU A 81 -3.97 -14.69 -3.67
C GLU A 81 -4.63 -13.77 -4.70
N PHE A 82 -5.08 -14.35 -5.81
CA PHE A 82 -5.81 -13.61 -6.83
C PHE A 82 -7.14 -13.09 -6.26
N GLU A 83 -7.39 -11.81 -6.44
CA GLU A 83 -8.60 -11.13 -5.93
C GLU A 83 -9.59 -10.82 -7.06
N SER A 84 -9.12 -10.22 -8.15
CA SER A 84 -10.00 -9.75 -9.23
C SER A 84 -9.29 -9.64 -10.56
N THR A 85 -10.05 -9.77 -11.64
CA THR A 85 -9.64 -9.30 -12.97
C THR A 85 -10.18 -7.87 -13.14
N ASN A 86 -9.28 -6.89 -13.21
CA ASN A 86 -9.67 -5.48 -13.26
C ASN A 86 -10.00 -5.03 -14.70
N LEU A 87 -9.23 -5.51 -15.68
CA LEU A 87 -9.41 -5.17 -17.08
C LEU A 87 -8.83 -6.25 -17.98
N ILE A 88 -9.52 -6.57 -19.06
CA ILE A 88 -8.97 -7.32 -20.19
C ILE A 88 -9.15 -6.49 -21.46
N THR A 89 -8.04 -6.23 -22.14
CA THR A 89 -8.05 -5.61 -23.47
C THR A 89 -7.38 -6.51 -24.50
N SER A 90 -7.80 -6.42 -25.74
CA SER A 90 -7.21 -7.21 -26.81
C SER A 90 -7.22 -6.46 -28.13
N SER A 91 -6.22 -6.75 -28.97
CA SER A 91 -6.13 -6.26 -30.33
C SER A 91 -5.73 -7.44 -31.27
N GLY A 92 -6.46 -7.65 -32.32
CA GLY A 92 -6.19 -8.77 -33.22
C GLY A 92 -6.38 -10.16 -32.59
N ALA A 93 -7.08 -10.22 -31.47
CA ALA A 93 -7.38 -11.43 -30.71
C ALA A 93 -8.89 -11.63 -30.62
N ALA A 94 -9.33 -12.89 -30.70
CA ALA A 94 -10.71 -13.31 -30.48
C ALA A 94 -10.77 -14.20 -29.25
N ASN A 95 -11.68 -13.90 -28.32
CA ASN A 95 -11.95 -14.78 -27.19
C ASN A 95 -12.90 -15.88 -27.61
N THR A 96 -12.45 -17.13 -27.53
CA THR A 96 -13.23 -18.30 -27.99
C THR A 96 -14.02 -18.95 -26.83
N THR A 97 -13.54 -18.82 -25.61
CA THR A 97 -14.20 -19.34 -24.40
C THR A 97 -13.78 -18.50 -23.21
N PRO A 98 -14.58 -17.51 -22.78
CA PRO A 98 -14.24 -16.72 -21.60
C PRO A 98 -14.08 -17.63 -20.39
N GLN A 99 -12.91 -17.65 -19.82
CA GLN A 99 -12.65 -18.32 -18.55
C GLN A 99 -12.02 -17.29 -17.62
N ASP A 100 -12.78 -16.91 -16.59
CA ASP A 100 -12.29 -16.02 -15.57
C ASP A 100 -11.54 -16.81 -14.52
N ALA A 101 -10.48 -16.22 -13.99
CA ALA A 101 -9.73 -16.79 -12.88
C ALA A 101 -10.59 -16.92 -11.62
N LEU A 102 -10.32 -17.97 -10.83
CA LEU A 102 -10.99 -18.17 -9.55
C LEU A 102 -10.31 -17.33 -8.47
N VAL A 103 -11.11 -16.61 -7.70
CA VAL A 103 -10.65 -15.82 -6.53
C VAL A 103 -10.04 -16.73 -5.46
N GLY A 104 -9.01 -16.28 -4.78
CA GLY A 104 -8.33 -16.99 -3.70
C GLY A 104 -7.30 -18.03 -4.14
N VAL A 105 -6.94 -18.07 -5.44
CA VAL A 105 -5.89 -18.96 -5.94
C VAL A 105 -4.57 -18.22 -6.14
N SER A 106 -3.45 -18.91 -6.00
CA SER A 106 -2.12 -18.38 -6.31
C SER A 106 -1.69 -18.57 -7.78
N ASN A 107 -2.47 -19.35 -8.54
CA ASN A 107 -2.22 -19.61 -9.96
C ASN A 107 -3.49 -19.33 -10.78
N PRO A 108 -3.94 -18.08 -10.89
CA PRO A 108 -5.09 -17.72 -11.71
C PRO A 108 -4.76 -17.92 -13.19
N HIS A 109 -5.78 -18.31 -13.96
CA HIS A 109 -5.65 -18.49 -15.40
C HIS A 109 -6.82 -17.87 -16.14
N TRP A 110 -6.52 -17.36 -17.33
CA TRP A 110 -7.47 -16.71 -18.21
C TRP A 110 -7.37 -17.29 -19.61
N GLY A 111 -8.44 -17.29 -20.33
CA GLY A 111 -8.47 -17.72 -21.73
C GLY A 111 -9.84 -18.25 -22.11
N VAL A 112 -10.05 -18.80 -23.27
CA VAL A 112 -9.11 -19.18 -24.34
C VAL A 112 -9.16 -18.12 -25.43
N TRP A 113 -8.02 -17.73 -26.01
CA TRP A 113 -7.96 -16.78 -27.14
C TRP A 113 -7.38 -17.41 -28.38
N SER A 114 -7.69 -16.77 -29.52
CA SER A 114 -6.94 -16.93 -30.78
C SER A 114 -6.28 -15.61 -31.12
N LEU A 115 -4.96 -15.61 -31.32
CA LEU A 115 -4.20 -14.43 -31.73
C LEU A 115 -3.77 -14.56 -33.17
N SER A 116 -4.16 -13.58 -33.99
CA SER A 116 -3.78 -13.56 -35.40
C SER A 116 -2.28 -13.34 -35.59
N ALA A 117 -1.77 -13.78 -36.73
CA ALA A 117 -0.44 -13.43 -37.19
C ALA A 117 -0.27 -11.91 -37.30
N PRO A 118 0.94 -11.37 -37.13
CA PRO A 118 1.22 -9.95 -37.33
C PRO A 118 0.82 -9.46 -38.70
N THR A 119 0.29 -8.27 -38.76
CA THR A 119 -0.01 -7.55 -39.98
C THR A 119 0.98 -6.40 -40.20
N MET A 120 1.10 -5.92 -41.43
CA MET A 120 2.02 -4.85 -41.81
C MET A 120 1.28 -3.61 -42.35
N PRO A 121 0.39 -2.97 -41.54
CA PRO A 121 -0.28 -1.76 -41.98
C PRO A 121 0.74 -0.64 -42.16
N ASN A 122 0.77 -0.04 -43.34
CA ASN A 122 1.70 1.04 -43.69
C ASN A 122 3.20 0.70 -43.49
N GLY A 123 3.57 -0.58 -43.61
CA GLY A 123 4.95 -1.05 -43.43
C GLY A 123 5.42 -1.13 -41.98
N LYS A 124 4.53 -0.96 -40.99
CA LYS A 124 4.81 -1.12 -39.55
C LYS A 124 4.12 -2.38 -39.03
N ALA A 125 4.87 -3.23 -38.30
CA ALA A 125 4.29 -4.42 -37.72
C ALA A 125 3.21 -4.06 -36.68
N ALA A 126 2.06 -4.72 -36.77
CA ALA A 126 1.01 -4.70 -35.78
C ALA A 126 0.80 -6.14 -35.29
N TYR A 127 1.03 -6.35 -34.00
CA TYR A 127 0.95 -7.65 -33.34
C TYR A 127 -0.40 -7.82 -32.67
N ALA A 128 -0.97 -9.02 -32.77
CA ALA A 128 -2.12 -9.38 -31.96
C ALA A 128 -1.67 -9.53 -30.48
N ASN A 129 -2.44 -8.94 -29.59
CA ASN A 129 -2.15 -8.98 -28.15
C ASN A 129 -3.40 -9.18 -27.30
N VAL A 130 -3.16 -9.64 -26.08
CA VAL A 130 -4.09 -9.63 -24.94
C VAL A 130 -3.37 -9.05 -23.75
N THR A 131 -3.99 -8.09 -23.09
CA THR A 131 -3.50 -7.48 -21.85
C THR A 131 -4.52 -7.74 -20.76
N ILE A 132 -4.07 -8.25 -19.63
CA ILE A 132 -4.89 -8.62 -18.48
C ILE A 132 -4.36 -7.86 -17.27
N ASP A 133 -5.18 -6.97 -16.69
CA ASP A 133 -4.91 -6.29 -15.43
C ASP A 133 -5.64 -7.04 -14.32
N PHE A 134 -4.94 -7.39 -13.27
CA PHE A 134 -5.50 -8.17 -12.16
C PHE A 134 -4.97 -7.74 -10.81
N GLY A 135 -5.85 -7.82 -9.80
CA GLY A 135 -5.57 -7.51 -8.40
C GLY A 135 -5.20 -8.75 -7.61
N VAL A 136 -4.30 -8.57 -6.64
CA VAL A 136 -3.77 -9.62 -5.78
C VAL A 136 -3.73 -9.14 -4.34
N THR A 137 -4.19 -9.99 -3.41
CA THR A 137 -3.95 -9.83 -1.98
C THR A 137 -2.62 -10.48 -1.60
N ILE A 138 -1.77 -9.76 -0.86
CA ILE A 138 -0.44 -10.21 -0.44
C ILE A 138 -0.43 -10.44 1.07
N ASP A 139 -0.55 -11.69 1.52
CA ASP A 139 -0.40 -12.11 2.91
C ASP A 139 0.96 -12.80 3.12
N ALA A 140 2.02 -12.13 2.69
CA ALA A 140 3.37 -12.65 2.71
C ALA A 140 4.21 -12.00 3.81
N GLN A 141 5.14 -12.77 4.38
CA GLN A 141 6.14 -12.21 5.31
C GLN A 141 7.13 -11.31 4.56
N PRO A 142 7.78 -10.34 5.23
CA PRO A 142 8.79 -9.50 4.62
C PRO A 142 9.89 -10.31 3.92
N ASN A 143 10.00 -10.16 2.62
CA ASN A 143 10.99 -10.84 1.75
C ASN A 143 10.84 -10.33 0.31
N THR A 144 11.75 -10.76 -0.56
CA THR A 144 11.61 -10.59 -2.00
C THR A 144 11.03 -11.86 -2.62
N TYR A 145 9.92 -11.72 -3.31
CA TYR A 145 9.19 -12.79 -3.98
C TYR A 145 9.31 -12.67 -5.48
N SER A 146 9.24 -13.82 -6.17
CA SER A 146 9.32 -13.89 -7.62
C SER A 146 7.97 -14.33 -8.19
N LEU A 147 7.39 -13.49 -9.04
CA LEU A 147 6.17 -13.78 -9.77
C LEU A 147 6.51 -13.97 -11.25
N MET A 148 5.78 -14.84 -11.94
CA MET A 148 5.91 -15.06 -13.37
C MET A 148 4.53 -15.14 -14.01
N ALA A 149 4.47 -14.85 -15.30
CA ALA A 149 3.34 -15.20 -16.14
C ALA A 149 3.77 -16.24 -17.17
N GLU A 150 2.86 -17.12 -17.50
CA GLU A 150 3.06 -18.21 -18.47
C GLU A 150 1.97 -18.15 -19.53
N VAL A 151 2.33 -18.50 -20.74
CA VAL A 151 1.37 -18.66 -21.83
C VAL A 151 1.58 -20.00 -22.52
N VAL A 152 0.48 -20.67 -22.80
CA VAL A 152 0.42 -21.90 -23.62
C VAL A 152 -0.55 -21.69 -24.77
N ASP A 153 -0.36 -22.42 -25.86
CA ASP A 153 -1.32 -22.53 -26.94
C ASP A 153 -1.43 -24.00 -27.41
N ASP A 154 -2.42 -24.29 -28.28
CA ASP A 154 -2.66 -25.66 -28.76
C ASP A 154 -1.51 -26.20 -29.63
N THR A 155 -0.60 -25.36 -30.08
CA THR A 155 0.47 -25.71 -31.01
C THR A 155 1.85 -25.76 -30.39
N LEU A 156 2.04 -25.12 -29.25
CA LEU A 156 3.32 -25.11 -28.52
C LEU A 156 3.49 -26.39 -27.72
N SER A 157 4.63 -27.04 -27.90
CA SER A 157 5.03 -28.16 -27.05
C SER A 157 5.50 -27.74 -25.65
N ASP A 158 5.90 -26.48 -25.53
CA ASP A 158 6.51 -25.90 -24.33
C ASP A 158 5.78 -24.61 -23.93
N THR A 159 5.70 -24.38 -22.61
CA THR A 159 5.16 -23.15 -22.03
C THR A 159 6.15 -22.00 -22.25
N VAL A 160 5.66 -20.85 -22.71
CA VAL A 160 6.45 -19.61 -22.76
C VAL A 160 6.27 -18.85 -21.45
N GLN A 161 7.36 -18.50 -20.80
CA GLN A 161 7.36 -17.81 -19.52
C GLN A 161 7.85 -16.37 -19.67
N SER A 162 7.29 -15.47 -18.86
CA SER A 162 7.82 -14.12 -18.67
C SER A 162 9.15 -14.17 -17.92
N ARG A 163 9.86 -13.04 -17.93
CA ARG A 163 10.92 -12.83 -16.92
C ARG A 163 10.29 -12.76 -15.54
N PRO A 164 10.96 -13.31 -14.50
CA PRO A 164 10.50 -13.17 -13.15
C PRO A 164 10.40 -11.69 -12.75
N LEU A 165 9.22 -11.28 -12.28
CA LEU A 165 8.99 -9.99 -11.63
C LEU A 165 9.36 -10.15 -10.16
N GLN A 166 10.29 -9.34 -9.68
CA GLN A 166 10.64 -9.31 -8.26
C GLN A 166 9.68 -8.36 -7.53
N VAL A 167 9.01 -8.89 -6.52
CA VAL A 167 8.09 -8.14 -5.64
C VAL A 167 8.68 -8.14 -4.25
N GLU A 168 8.92 -6.97 -3.71
CA GLU A 168 9.43 -6.78 -2.36
C GLU A 168 8.27 -6.59 -1.39
N VAL A 169 8.17 -7.47 -0.39
CA VAL A 169 7.25 -7.30 0.74
C VAL A 169 8.08 -6.76 1.90
N ASN A 170 7.79 -5.52 2.27
CA ASN A 170 8.51 -4.80 3.30
C ASN A 170 7.96 -5.11 4.69
N GLU A 171 8.77 -4.83 5.69
CA GLU A 171 8.35 -4.90 7.09
C GLU A 171 7.21 -3.92 7.39
N ALA A 172 6.30 -4.31 8.26
CA ALA A 172 5.15 -3.52 8.61
C ALA A 172 5.34 -2.75 9.91
N PRO A 173 4.81 -1.51 10.04
CA PRO A 173 4.67 -0.86 11.33
C PRO A 173 3.59 -1.57 12.17
N GLU A 174 3.76 -1.53 13.50
CA GLU A 174 2.78 -1.94 14.50
C GLU A 174 2.59 -0.80 15.47
N LEU A 175 1.49 -0.06 15.32
CA LEU A 175 1.20 1.10 16.15
C LEU A 175 0.53 0.67 17.46
N GLY A 176 0.92 1.31 18.55
CA GLY A 176 0.24 1.25 19.83
C GLY A 176 0.11 2.65 20.40
N VAL A 177 -0.98 2.92 21.14
CA VAL A 177 -1.22 4.20 21.79
C VAL A 177 -1.49 4.03 23.28
N THR A 178 -0.92 4.92 24.06
CA THR A 178 -1.25 5.06 25.48
C THR A 178 -1.49 6.53 25.80
N ALA A 179 -2.39 6.77 26.78
CA ALA A 179 -2.69 8.12 27.17
C ALA A 179 -2.85 8.23 28.69
N SER A 180 -2.50 9.40 29.22
CA SER A 180 -2.61 9.73 30.64
C SER A 180 -3.00 11.19 30.83
N VAL A 181 -3.52 11.52 32.01
CA VAL A 181 -3.97 12.86 32.36
C VAL A 181 -3.46 13.25 33.77
N GLY A 182 -3.10 14.50 33.93
CA GLY A 182 -2.73 15.10 35.22
C GLY A 182 -3.12 16.58 35.28
N PRO A 183 -3.71 17.04 36.40
CA PRO A 183 -4.26 16.28 37.53
C PRO A 183 -5.48 15.43 37.13
N THR A 184 -5.81 14.40 37.89
CA THR A 184 -6.98 13.53 37.68
C THR A 184 -8.29 14.14 38.19
N THR A 185 -8.23 15.32 38.79
CA THR A 185 -9.38 16.08 39.27
C THR A 185 -9.27 17.52 38.80
N VAL A 186 -10.39 18.10 38.38
CA VAL A 186 -10.43 19.48 37.89
C VAL A 186 -11.73 20.18 38.32
N HIS A 187 -11.63 21.49 38.60
CA HIS A 187 -12.72 22.40 38.88
C HIS A 187 -13.03 23.30 37.68
N PRO A 188 -14.16 24.05 37.70
CA PRO A 188 -14.48 25.03 36.68
C PRO A 188 -13.30 25.96 36.35
N ASN A 189 -13.02 26.19 35.07
CA ASN A 189 -11.86 26.95 34.56
C ASN A 189 -10.48 26.37 34.91
N GLY A 190 -10.41 25.25 35.63
CA GLY A 190 -9.16 24.57 35.89
C GLY A 190 -8.60 23.88 34.63
N GLN A 191 -7.33 23.56 34.66
CA GLN A 191 -6.62 22.95 33.56
C GLN A 191 -6.12 21.56 33.91
N VAL A 192 -6.09 20.69 32.91
CA VAL A 192 -5.49 19.37 32.94
C VAL A 192 -4.52 19.22 31.76
N THR A 193 -3.46 18.47 31.98
CA THR A 193 -2.49 18.15 30.95
C THR A 193 -2.67 16.69 30.54
N TYR A 194 -2.94 16.46 29.28
CA TYR A 194 -2.95 15.14 28.67
C TYR A 194 -1.59 14.83 28.08
N ARG A 195 -1.20 13.57 28.20
CA ARG A 195 -0.02 13.01 27.56
C ARG A 195 -0.44 11.79 26.74
N VAL A 196 -0.27 11.87 25.44
CA VAL A 196 -0.50 10.77 24.48
C VAL A 196 0.86 10.28 24.02
N THR A 197 1.09 8.98 24.09
CA THR A 197 2.32 8.36 23.60
C THR A 197 1.93 7.32 22.54
N VAL A 198 2.41 7.52 21.34
CA VAL A 198 2.31 6.58 20.22
C VAL A 198 3.63 5.83 20.11
N THR A 199 3.55 4.53 19.89
CA THR A 199 4.73 3.67 19.70
C THR A 199 4.59 2.87 18.41
N ASN A 200 5.67 2.73 17.65
CA ASN A 200 5.78 1.77 16.57
C ASN A 200 6.64 0.60 17.04
N LYS A 201 6.00 -0.55 17.28
CA LYS A 201 6.64 -1.80 17.70
C LYS A 201 6.96 -2.72 16.52
N GLY A 202 6.50 -2.34 15.33
CA GLY A 202 6.79 -3.06 14.10
C GLY A 202 8.21 -2.78 13.60
N THR A 203 8.64 -3.60 12.67
CA THR A 203 9.97 -3.51 12.04
C THR A 203 9.97 -2.58 10.82
N GLY A 204 8.79 -2.16 10.34
CA GLY A 204 8.64 -1.17 9.27
C GLY A 204 8.44 0.25 9.78
N ILE A 205 8.75 1.22 8.94
CA ILE A 205 8.46 2.64 9.18
C ILE A 205 6.95 2.87 9.11
N ALA A 206 6.40 3.70 10.00
CA ALA A 206 5.04 4.24 9.87
C ALA A 206 5.16 5.66 9.30
N PRO A 207 4.92 5.85 7.98
CA PRO A 207 5.30 7.09 7.29
C PRO A 207 4.32 8.24 7.51
N THR A 208 3.07 7.95 7.84
CA THR A 208 2.03 9.00 7.97
C THR A 208 1.13 8.72 9.14
N VAL A 209 1.63 8.98 10.34
CA VAL A 209 0.89 8.78 11.58
C VAL A 209 0.06 10.01 11.93
N GLU A 210 -1.23 9.78 12.16
CA GLU A 210 -2.19 10.78 12.58
C GLU A 210 -2.75 10.42 13.96
N VAL A 211 -2.95 11.44 14.80
CA VAL A 211 -3.49 11.28 16.15
C VAL A 211 -4.73 12.14 16.30
N LEU A 212 -5.88 11.51 16.53
CA LEU A 212 -7.14 12.16 16.78
C LEU A 212 -7.50 12.03 18.27
N VAL A 213 -7.75 13.15 18.92
CA VAL A 213 -8.18 13.19 20.32
C VAL A 213 -9.59 13.78 20.40
N THR A 214 -10.52 13.02 20.97
CA THR A 214 -11.88 13.47 21.23
C THR A 214 -12.05 13.80 22.72
N LEU A 215 -12.17 15.07 23.02
CA LEU A 215 -12.41 15.59 24.37
C LEU A 215 -13.90 15.47 24.74
N PRO A 216 -14.23 15.17 26.01
CA PRO A 216 -15.61 15.24 26.49
C PRO A 216 -16.11 16.70 26.49
N PRO A 217 -17.42 16.94 26.42
CA PRO A 217 -17.98 18.30 26.27
C PRO A 217 -17.74 19.23 27.47
N VAL A 218 -17.16 18.72 28.54
CA VAL A 218 -16.77 19.51 29.74
C VAL A 218 -15.32 20.03 29.68
N LEU A 219 -14.57 19.66 28.64
CA LEU A 219 -13.18 20.05 28.46
C LEU A 219 -12.97 20.64 27.06
N GLU A 220 -12.22 21.71 26.98
CA GLU A 220 -11.84 22.37 25.72
C GLU A 220 -10.32 22.41 25.56
N TYR A 221 -9.85 22.16 24.36
CA TYR A 221 -8.42 22.29 24.04
C TYR A 221 -7.95 23.74 24.21
N GLN A 222 -6.79 23.93 24.84
CA GLN A 222 -6.17 25.24 25.04
C GLN A 222 -4.90 25.43 24.24
N SER A 223 -3.96 24.50 24.36
CA SER A 223 -2.66 24.59 23.68
C SER A 223 -1.92 23.27 23.69
N THR A 224 -1.03 23.10 22.72
CA THR A 224 -0.04 22.02 22.69
C THR A 224 1.25 22.46 23.37
N ILE A 225 1.87 21.56 24.12
CA ILE A 225 3.19 21.77 24.71
C ILE A 225 4.25 21.30 23.72
N GLN A 226 5.08 22.23 23.27
CA GLN A 226 6.16 21.97 22.31
C GLN A 226 7.53 21.98 23.03
N PRO A 227 8.56 21.29 22.48
CA PRO A 227 8.52 20.39 21.33
C PRO A 227 7.87 19.04 21.67
N PHE A 228 7.45 18.29 20.67
CA PHE A 228 7.05 16.89 20.86
C PHE A 228 8.26 16.08 21.33
N ALA A 229 8.01 15.07 22.17
CA ALA A 229 9.07 14.20 22.65
C ALA A 229 9.04 12.86 21.91
N GLY A 230 10.20 12.21 21.78
CA GLY A 230 10.37 10.95 21.09
C GLY A 230 11.38 11.05 19.96
N ASN A 231 11.36 10.09 19.06
CA ASN A 231 12.23 10.01 17.88
C ASN A 231 11.45 10.08 16.56
N ALA A 232 10.15 10.42 16.61
CA ALA A 232 9.35 10.71 15.44
C ALA A 232 9.87 11.98 14.71
N SER A 233 9.83 11.96 13.39
CA SER A 233 10.00 13.15 12.57
C SER A 233 8.65 13.78 12.24
N GLU A 234 8.63 15.08 12.09
CA GLU A 234 7.44 15.90 11.86
C GLU A 234 7.48 16.38 10.40
N GLU A 235 6.50 15.95 9.58
CA GLU A 235 6.46 16.34 8.17
C GLU A 235 5.54 17.54 7.93
N SER A 236 4.44 17.65 8.68
CA SER A 236 3.49 18.76 8.55
C SER A 236 2.70 18.97 9.84
N LEU A 237 2.79 20.17 10.41
CA LEU A 237 2.06 20.53 11.63
C LEU A 237 0.70 21.14 11.29
N ILE A 238 -0.36 20.38 11.54
CA ILE A 238 -1.70 20.93 11.70
C ILE A 238 -1.85 21.31 13.18
N GLN A 239 -1.88 22.62 13.47
CA GLN A 239 -2.09 23.10 14.84
C GLN A 239 -3.58 23.01 15.19
N PRO A 240 -3.93 22.36 16.32
CA PRO A 240 -5.30 22.33 16.79
C PRO A 240 -5.82 23.73 17.16
N VAL A 241 -7.12 23.92 16.98
CA VAL A 241 -7.77 25.21 17.26
C VAL A 241 -8.17 25.28 18.74
N LYS A 242 -7.83 26.37 19.42
CA LYS A 242 -8.25 26.62 20.80
C LYS A 242 -9.78 26.59 20.94
N GLY A 243 -10.29 25.92 21.98
CA GLY A 243 -11.72 25.73 22.21
C GLY A 243 -12.29 24.50 21.49
N ALA A 244 -11.51 23.78 20.71
CA ALA A 244 -11.96 22.57 20.03
C ALA A 244 -12.19 21.40 20.99
N TYR A 245 -13.18 20.56 20.66
CA TYR A 245 -13.42 19.26 21.31
C TYR A 245 -12.79 18.10 20.55
N ILE A 246 -12.51 18.30 19.28
CA ILE A 246 -11.79 17.36 18.43
C ILE A 246 -10.44 18.00 18.11
N VAL A 247 -9.38 17.33 18.49
CA VAL A 247 -8.00 17.80 18.38
C VAL A 247 -7.26 16.83 17.47
N PHE A 248 -6.76 17.33 16.37
CA PHE A 248 -6.05 16.54 15.38
C PHE A 248 -4.59 16.94 15.32
N TYR A 249 -3.73 15.93 15.30
CA TYR A 249 -2.30 16.04 15.05
C TYR A 249 -1.95 15.07 13.93
N GLY A 250 -1.22 15.52 12.91
CA GLY A 250 -0.90 14.67 11.77
C GLY A 250 0.42 14.98 11.12
N GLY A 251 0.82 14.07 10.23
CA GLY A 251 2.05 14.19 9.46
C GLY A 251 3.30 13.82 10.25
N PHE A 252 3.24 12.73 11.03
CA PHE A 252 4.43 12.20 11.73
C PHE A 252 4.91 10.92 11.04
N GLU A 253 6.22 10.82 10.88
CA GLU A 253 6.88 9.56 10.56
C GLU A 253 7.43 8.95 11.85
N LEU A 254 7.06 7.70 12.16
CA LEU A 254 7.61 6.96 13.28
C LEU A 254 8.59 5.88 12.77
N PRO A 255 9.86 5.93 13.19
CA PRO A 255 10.83 4.91 12.83
C PRO A 255 10.41 3.52 13.37
N PRO A 256 10.96 2.44 12.80
CA PRO A 256 10.69 1.08 13.26
C PRO A 256 11.26 0.84 14.65
N GLN A 257 10.84 -0.27 15.26
CA GLN A 257 11.49 -0.80 16.45
C GLN A 257 12.91 -1.26 16.12
N THR A 258 13.85 -0.83 16.96
CA THR A 258 15.26 -1.23 16.87
C THR A 258 15.70 -1.86 18.19
N THR A 259 16.95 -2.28 18.28
CA THR A 259 17.56 -2.74 19.53
C THR A 259 17.64 -1.63 20.61
N LEU A 260 17.51 -0.37 20.21
CA LEU A 260 17.47 0.79 21.12
C LEU A 260 16.07 1.10 21.64
N GLY A 261 15.04 0.47 21.08
CA GLY A 261 13.64 0.64 21.45
C GLY A 261 12.73 0.92 20.25
N PRO A 262 11.42 1.07 20.52
CA PRO A 262 10.42 1.37 19.50
C PRO A 262 10.53 2.81 18.99
N GLY A 263 9.99 3.06 17.81
CA GLY A 263 9.66 4.41 17.36
C GLY A 263 8.64 5.03 18.31
N THR A 264 8.86 6.28 18.75
CA THR A 264 7.97 6.92 19.73
C THR A 264 7.67 8.36 19.35
N LEU A 265 6.41 8.75 19.59
CA LEU A 265 5.94 10.12 19.57
C LEU A 265 5.20 10.39 20.88
N THR A 266 5.55 11.46 21.58
CA THR A 266 4.81 11.90 22.76
C THR A 266 4.27 13.31 22.53
N ILE A 267 2.95 13.42 22.52
CA ILE A 267 2.20 14.69 22.43
C ILE A 267 1.71 15.05 23.83
N GLN A 268 1.95 16.30 24.24
CA GLN A 268 1.37 16.85 25.46
C GLN A 268 0.52 18.08 25.10
N PHE A 269 -0.67 18.14 25.67
CA PHE A 269 -1.55 19.30 25.46
C PHE A 269 -2.34 19.62 26.72
N ILE A 270 -2.75 20.88 26.80
CA ILE A 270 -3.56 21.42 27.90
C ILE A 270 -5.01 21.48 27.44
N ALA A 271 -5.91 20.93 28.27
CA ALA A 271 -7.35 21.15 28.16
C ALA A 271 -7.86 21.90 29.39
N GLN A 272 -8.85 22.76 29.21
CA GLN A 272 -9.48 23.54 30.25
C GLN A 272 -10.91 23.08 30.48
N CYS A 273 -11.29 22.97 31.76
CA CYS A 273 -12.66 22.71 32.13
C CYS A 273 -13.54 23.94 31.82
N ILE A 274 -14.71 23.73 31.25
CA ILE A 274 -15.67 24.82 31.00
C ILE A 274 -16.13 25.48 32.31
N PRO A 275 -16.67 26.74 32.26
CA PRO A 275 -17.05 27.47 33.47
C PRO A 275 -18.18 26.83 34.30
N ALA A 276 -19.07 26.07 33.64
CA ALA A 276 -20.24 25.44 34.30
C ALA A 276 -20.33 23.97 33.92
N PRO A 277 -19.39 23.12 34.36
CA PRO A 277 -19.41 21.71 34.01
C PRO A 277 -20.45 20.94 34.83
N SER A 278 -20.92 19.83 34.28
CA SER A 278 -21.60 18.82 35.10
C SER A 278 -20.58 18.05 35.92
N THR A 279 -20.89 17.76 37.19
CA THR A 279 -20.05 16.89 38.00
C THR A 279 -20.09 15.46 37.47
N GLY A 280 -18.95 14.83 37.28
CA GLY A 280 -18.85 13.49 36.77
C GLY A 280 -17.43 13.02 36.49
N VAL A 281 -17.33 11.79 36.05
CA VAL A 281 -16.09 11.19 35.56
C VAL A 281 -16.15 11.11 34.04
N TYR A 282 -15.18 11.70 33.39
CA TYR A 282 -15.15 11.81 31.94
C TYR A 282 -13.88 11.18 31.39
N THR A 283 -13.99 10.55 30.23
CA THR A 283 -12.85 9.93 29.53
C THR A 283 -12.61 10.64 28.21
N VAL A 284 -11.35 10.77 27.87
CA VAL A 284 -10.91 11.19 26.53
C VAL A 284 -10.70 9.94 25.68
N GLN A 285 -11.07 10.01 24.43
CA GLN A 285 -10.76 8.97 23.44
C GLN A 285 -9.62 9.45 22.56
N VAL A 286 -8.65 8.59 22.35
CA VAL A 286 -7.53 8.83 21.43
C VAL A 286 -7.56 7.73 20.37
N SER A 287 -7.50 8.09 19.12
CA SER A 287 -7.27 7.17 18.01
C SER A 287 -6.02 7.56 17.23
N VAL A 288 -5.28 6.57 16.80
CA VAL A 288 -4.08 6.72 16.00
C VAL A 288 -4.26 5.95 14.72
N THR A 289 -3.99 6.59 13.61
CA THR A 289 -4.12 6.01 12.27
C THR A 289 -2.77 6.08 11.57
N ASP A 290 -2.38 5.02 10.89
CA ASP A 290 -1.38 5.08 9.84
C ASP A 290 -2.13 5.23 8.51
N ALA A 291 -2.15 6.44 7.96
CA ALA A 291 -2.92 6.77 6.77
C ALA A 291 -2.49 5.97 5.52
N SER A 292 -1.30 5.37 5.55
CA SER A 292 -0.82 4.49 4.48
C SER A 292 -1.43 3.09 4.51
N ARG A 293 -2.16 2.71 5.58
CA ARG A 293 -2.59 1.33 5.82
C ARG A 293 -4.02 1.18 6.35
N ASP A 294 -4.79 2.25 6.46
CA ASP A 294 -6.12 2.27 7.08
C ASP A 294 -6.20 1.61 8.49
N HIS A 295 -5.04 1.44 9.14
CA HIS A 295 -4.98 0.85 10.48
C HIS A 295 -5.29 1.89 11.55
N VAL A 296 -6.25 1.58 12.43
CA VAL A 296 -6.67 2.44 13.53
C VAL A 296 -6.47 1.73 14.86
N GLU A 297 -5.61 2.29 15.72
CA GLU A 297 -5.48 1.88 17.12
C GLU A 297 -6.25 2.87 18.00
N ILE A 298 -7.08 2.36 18.91
CA ILE A 298 -7.92 3.18 19.78
C ILE A 298 -7.62 2.88 21.25
N ASP A 299 -7.33 3.93 22.02
CA ASP A 299 -7.17 3.85 23.48
C ASP A 299 -8.15 4.79 24.21
N LYS A 300 -8.51 4.42 25.43
CA LYS A 300 -9.30 5.24 26.34
C LYS A 300 -8.41 5.73 27.46
N VAL A 301 -8.26 7.02 27.54
CA VAL A 301 -7.44 7.66 28.58
C VAL A 301 -8.06 7.46 29.96
N ALA A 302 -7.19 7.44 30.99
CA ALA A 302 -7.59 7.48 32.38
C ALA A 302 -8.62 8.60 32.64
N PRO A 303 -9.66 8.34 33.42
CA PRO A 303 -10.73 9.29 33.63
C PRO A 303 -10.27 10.51 34.39
N VAL A 304 -10.84 11.67 34.08
CA VAL A 304 -10.74 12.89 34.85
C VAL A 304 -12.06 13.12 35.60
N SER A 305 -11.94 13.39 36.92
CA SER A 305 -13.07 13.76 37.77
C SER A 305 -13.31 15.27 37.70
N VAL A 306 -14.49 15.68 37.34
CA VAL A 306 -14.90 17.07 37.26
C VAL A 306 -15.86 17.36 38.40
N PHE A 307 -15.62 18.42 39.16
CA PHE A 307 -16.48 18.87 40.24
C PHE A 307 -17.11 20.23 39.85
N SER A 308 -18.44 20.33 39.92
CA SER A 308 -19.12 21.62 39.92
C SER A 308 -18.94 22.25 41.29
N THR A 309 -18.69 23.52 41.37
CA THR A 309 -18.66 24.29 42.64
C THR A 309 -20.06 24.47 43.22
#